data_b031c0e99ccb5d541b0534bad5b965d5
#
_entry.id   b031c0e99ccb5d541b0534bad5b965d5
#
_cell.length_a   1.000
_cell.length_b   1.000
_cell.length_c   1.000
_cell.angle_alpha   90.00
_cell.angle_beta   90.00
_cell.angle_gamma   90.00
#
_symmetry.space_group_name_H-M   'P 1'
#
loop_
_entity.id
_entity.type
_entity.pdbx_description
1 polymer ?
#
loop_
_entity_poly.entity_id
_entity_poly.type
_entity_poly.pdbx_seq_one_letter_code
_entity_poly.pdbx_strand_id
1 'polypeptide(L)'
;SMAILLVERRAYIPEYQDKRINKQDVQAMLRRINFYKNQKAEAAGYDKMTTIIDIYLKNGKKISGRGDFGKGSPAIPMTYNEVADKFMGCAEFAKWPLNKSKKIINIIKNLDKVKNIKILSKLLSK
;
A
#
# COMPACT_ATOMS: atom_id res chain seq x y z
N SER A 1 -8.52 -6.53 3.33
CA SER A 1 -7.84 -5.57 2.42
C SER A 1 -8.66 -5.29 1.16
N MET A 2 -9.18 -6.32 0.46
CA MET A 2 -9.91 -6.16 -0.81
C MET A 2 -11.14 -5.25 -0.68
N ALA A 3 -11.97 -5.42 0.36
CA ALA A 3 -13.14 -4.58 0.59
C ALA A 3 -12.77 -3.08 0.70
N ILE A 4 -11.69 -2.77 1.42
CA ILE A 4 -11.16 -1.40 1.56
C ILE A 4 -10.75 -0.84 0.19
N LEU A 5 -9.97 -1.60 -0.60
CA LEU A 5 -9.55 -1.17 -1.94
C LEU A 5 -10.74 -0.88 -2.86
N LEU A 6 -11.80 -1.69 -2.81
CA LEU A 6 -12.99 -1.52 -3.63
C LEU A 6 -13.83 -0.29 -3.22
N VAL A 7 -13.87 0.02 -1.92
CA VAL A 7 -14.66 1.14 -1.37
C VAL A 7 -13.87 2.44 -1.43
N GLU A 8 -12.61 2.45 -0.93
CA GLU A 8 -11.79 3.66 -0.78
C GLU A 8 -10.92 3.98 -1.99
N ARG A 9 -10.68 2.99 -2.85
CA ARG A 9 -9.73 3.05 -3.97
C ARG A 9 -8.28 3.36 -3.54
N ARG A 10 -8.01 3.21 -2.25
CA ARG A 10 -6.69 3.33 -1.63
C ARG A 10 -6.62 2.41 -0.41
N ALA A 11 -5.40 2.09 0.04
CA ALA A 11 -5.17 1.17 1.16
C ALA A 11 -3.92 1.60 1.94
N TYR A 12 -4.02 2.74 2.62
CA TYR A 12 -3.02 3.27 3.54
C TYR A 12 -3.45 3.06 5.00
N ILE A 13 -2.66 3.53 5.95
CA ILE A 13 -2.92 3.33 7.39
C ILE A 13 -4.30 3.85 7.82
N PRO A 14 -4.77 5.04 7.37
CA PRO A 14 -6.08 5.56 7.78
C PRO A 14 -7.25 4.64 7.44
N GLU A 15 -7.20 3.97 6.28
CA GLU A 15 -8.28 3.09 5.81
C GLU A 15 -8.39 1.80 6.61
N TYR A 16 -7.32 1.40 7.32
CA TYR A 16 -7.29 0.20 8.17
C TYR A 16 -7.55 0.47 9.66
N GLN A 17 -7.93 1.70 10.02
CA GLN A 17 -8.33 1.98 11.40
C GLN A 17 -9.67 1.32 11.74
N ASP A 18 -9.85 0.85 12.98
CA ASP A 18 -11.06 0.17 13.44
C ASP A 18 -12.32 0.98 13.14
N LYS A 19 -12.25 2.30 13.35
CA LYS A 19 -13.34 3.22 13.04
C LYS A 19 -13.77 3.17 11.57
N ARG A 20 -12.84 2.86 10.63
CA ARG A 20 -13.14 2.80 9.20
C ARG A 20 -13.53 1.40 8.74
N ILE A 21 -12.79 0.39 9.12
CA ILE A 21 -13.07 -1.00 8.70
C ILE A 21 -14.43 -1.50 9.20
N ASN A 22 -14.90 -1.01 10.34
CA ASN A 22 -16.20 -1.37 10.93
C ASN A 22 -17.39 -0.58 10.37
N LYS A 23 -17.17 0.32 9.41
CA LYS A 23 -18.28 1.03 8.74
C LYS A 23 -19.11 0.06 7.90
N GLN A 24 -20.42 0.34 7.83
CA GLN A 24 -21.40 -0.52 7.18
C GLN A 24 -21.09 -0.80 5.70
N ASP A 25 -20.58 0.19 4.96
CA ASP A 25 -20.21 0.06 3.55
C ASP A 25 -19.06 -0.93 3.34
N VAL A 26 -18.01 -0.86 4.18
CA VAL A 26 -16.88 -1.80 4.15
C VAL A 26 -17.34 -3.20 4.54
N GLN A 27 -18.14 -3.32 5.60
CA GLN A 27 -18.69 -4.60 6.06
C GLN A 27 -19.64 -5.22 5.03
N ALA A 28 -20.46 -4.41 4.37
CA ALA A 28 -21.32 -4.87 3.28
C ALA A 28 -20.52 -5.35 2.06
N MET A 29 -19.43 -4.66 1.72
CA MET A 29 -18.53 -5.08 0.65
C MET A 29 -17.78 -6.37 1.02
N LEU A 30 -17.33 -6.49 2.27
CA LEU A 30 -16.62 -7.69 2.75
C LEU A 30 -17.47 -8.96 2.58
N ARG A 31 -18.77 -8.89 2.88
CA ARG A 31 -19.71 -10.03 2.69
C ARG A 31 -19.90 -10.46 1.23
N ARG A 32 -19.47 -9.64 0.27
CA ARG A 32 -19.56 -9.93 -1.18
C ARG A 32 -18.28 -10.54 -1.74
N ILE A 33 -17.25 -10.72 -0.91
CA ILE A 33 -15.94 -11.24 -1.32
C ILE A 33 -15.84 -12.69 -0.87
N ASN A 34 -15.65 -13.57 -1.82
CA ASN A 34 -15.33 -14.96 -1.57
C ASN A 34 -13.82 -15.17 -1.76
N PHE A 35 -13.21 -15.79 -0.79
CA PHE A 35 -11.78 -16.15 -0.82
C PHE A 35 -11.64 -17.67 -0.83
N TYR A 36 -10.87 -18.18 -1.77
CA TYR A 36 -10.60 -19.62 -1.88
C TYR A 36 -9.19 -19.88 -2.41
N LYS A 37 -8.68 -21.07 -2.10
CA LYS A 37 -7.39 -21.53 -2.60
C LYS A 37 -7.55 -21.96 -4.07
N ASN A 38 -6.68 -21.41 -4.94
CA ASN A 38 -6.63 -21.77 -6.34
C ASN A 38 -5.42 -22.68 -6.59
N GLN A 39 -5.63 -23.91 -7.04
CA GLN A 39 -4.55 -24.90 -7.25
C GLN A 39 -3.50 -24.44 -8.26
N LYS A 40 -3.90 -23.71 -9.33
CA LYS A 40 -2.97 -23.17 -10.32
C LYS A 40 -2.11 -22.03 -9.75
N ALA A 41 -2.68 -21.21 -8.87
CA ALA A 41 -1.94 -20.18 -8.17
C ALA A 41 -0.97 -20.78 -7.15
N GLU A 42 -1.39 -21.83 -6.46
CA GLU A 42 -0.55 -22.58 -5.51
C GLU A 42 0.64 -23.28 -6.19
N ALA A 43 0.42 -23.87 -7.37
CA ALA A 43 1.47 -24.53 -8.16
C ALA A 43 2.56 -23.56 -8.65
N ALA A 44 2.33 -22.24 -8.60
CA ALA A 44 3.35 -21.24 -8.90
C ALA A 44 4.49 -21.18 -7.86
N GLY A 45 4.30 -21.84 -6.70
CA GLY A 45 5.32 -21.97 -5.65
C GLY A 45 5.54 -20.70 -4.84
N TYR A 46 6.57 -20.75 -3.97
CA TYR A 46 6.88 -19.65 -3.06
C TYR A 46 7.61 -18.47 -3.72
N ASP A 47 8.11 -18.64 -4.95
CA ASP A 47 8.78 -17.59 -5.70
C ASP A 47 7.80 -16.49 -6.17
N LYS A 48 6.49 -16.80 -6.13
CA LYS A 48 5.42 -15.91 -6.54
C LYS A 48 4.32 -15.86 -5.48
N MET A 49 3.81 -14.66 -5.24
CA MET A 49 2.64 -14.45 -4.38
C MET A 49 1.39 -14.32 -5.26
N THR A 50 1.12 -15.34 -6.08
CA THR A 50 0.07 -15.30 -7.09
C THR A 50 -1.30 -15.07 -6.49
N THR A 51 -1.94 -13.99 -6.91
CA THR A 51 -3.32 -13.66 -6.59
C THR A 51 -4.11 -13.51 -7.88
N ILE A 52 -5.26 -14.18 -7.98
CA ILE A 52 -6.21 -14.05 -9.09
C ILE A 52 -7.47 -13.42 -8.52
N ILE A 53 -7.97 -12.37 -9.17
CA ILE A 53 -9.15 -11.64 -8.74
C ILE A 53 -10.14 -11.61 -9.89
N ASP A 54 -11.36 -12.09 -9.62
CA ASP A 54 -12.50 -12.00 -10.51
C ASP A 54 -13.56 -11.07 -9.90
N ILE A 55 -13.96 -10.04 -10.64
CA ILE A 55 -15.00 -9.09 -10.22
C ILE A 55 -16.18 -9.21 -11.17
N TYR A 56 -17.33 -9.59 -10.63
CA TYR A 56 -18.59 -9.66 -11.36
C TYR A 56 -19.36 -8.35 -11.17
N LEU A 57 -19.57 -7.62 -12.25
CA LEU A 57 -20.27 -6.35 -12.26
C LEU A 57 -21.78 -6.55 -12.32
N LYS A 58 -22.55 -5.53 -11.89
CA LYS A 58 -24.04 -5.57 -11.93
C LYS A 58 -24.62 -5.74 -13.34
N ASN A 59 -23.86 -5.33 -14.37
CA ASN A 59 -24.28 -5.48 -15.77
C ASN A 59 -23.92 -6.86 -16.38
N GLY A 60 -23.54 -7.83 -15.55
CA GLY A 60 -23.16 -9.18 -15.97
C GLY A 60 -21.73 -9.33 -16.50
N LYS A 61 -20.99 -8.23 -16.69
CA LYS A 61 -19.58 -8.32 -17.13
C LYS A 61 -18.70 -8.83 -16.00
N LYS A 62 -17.70 -9.63 -16.38
CA LYS A 62 -16.62 -10.11 -15.52
C LYS A 62 -15.33 -9.35 -15.85
N ILE A 63 -14.65 -8.87 -14.83
CA ILE A 63 -13.29 -8.32 -14.91
C ILE A 63 -12.38 -9.28 -14.17
N SER A 64 -11.30 -9.71 -14.80
CA SER A 64 -10.31 -10.60 -14.19
C SER A 64 -8.94 -9.96 -14.19
N GLY A 65 -8.20 -10.18 -13.12
CA GLY A 65 -6.82 -9.73 -12.97
C GLY A 65 -5.96 -10.75 -12.26
N ARG A 66 -4.67 -10.75 -12.56
CA ARG A 66 -3.67 -11.59 -11.91
C ARG A 66 -2.47 -10.75 -11.49
N GLY A 67 -1.97 -10.96 -10.30
CA GLY A 67 -0.71 -10.42 -9.80
C GLY A 67 0.15 -11.56 -9.26
N ASP A 68 1.39 -11.62 -9.69
CA ASP A 68 2.36 -12.63 -9.23
C ASP A 68 3.33 -12.05 -8.20
N PHE A 69 3.51 -10.73 -8.18
CA PHE A 69 4.47 -10.05 -7.32
C PHE A 69 3.87 -8.81 -6.66
N GLY A 70 4.25 -8.56 -5.42
CA GLY A 70 3.91 -7.32 -4.74
C GLY A 70 4.75 -6.14 -5.22
N LYS A 71 4.16 -4.94 -5.22
CA LYS A 71 4.89 -3.68 -5.45
C LYS A 71 5.99 -3.51 -4.39
N GLY A 72 7.20 -3.20 -4.82
CA GLY A 72 8.40 -3.13 -3.97
C GLY A 72 9.19 -4.45 -3.89
N SER A 73 8.72 -5.52 -4.54
CA SER A 73 9.54 -6.73 -4.74
C SER A 73 10.65 -6.48 -5.77
N PRO A 74 11.68 -7.35 -5.84
CA PRO A 74 12.71 -7.24 -6.87
C PRO A 74 12.17 -7.25 -8.31
N ALA A 75 11.06 -7.96 -8.55
CA ALA A 75 10.41 -8.03 -9.86
C ALA A 75 9.62 -6.76 -10.21
N ILE A 76 9.11 -6.03 -9.21
CA ILE A 76 8.35 -4.78 -9.38
C ILE A 76 8.87 -3.76 -8.36
N PRO A 77 10.07 -3.20 -8.53
CA PRO A 77 10.67 -2.28 -7.58
C PRO A 77 9.87 -0.97 -7.50
N MET A 78 9.91 -0.34 -6.34
CA MET A 78 9.38 1.00 -6.16
C MET A 78 10.39 2.04 -6.66
N THR A 79 9.90 3.05 -7.35
CA THR A 79 10.66 4.26 -7.63
C THR A 79 10.89 5.07 -6.35
N TYR A 80 11.87 5.97 -6.37
CA TYR A 80 12.10 6.88 -5.25
C TYR A 80 10.84 7.69 -4.90
N ASN A 81 10.11 8.19 -5.89
CA ASN A 81 8.90 8.97 -5.66
C ASN A 81 7.80 8.14 -4.99
N GLU A 82 7.61 6.88 -5.38
CA GLU A 82 6.63 5.99 -4.75
C GLU A 82 6.99 5.69 -3.29
N VAL A 83 8.28 5.56 -2.97
CA VAL A 83 8.75 5.42 -1.58
C VAL A 83 8.53 6.71 -0.80
N ALA A 84 8.81 7.88 -1.41
CA ALA A 84 8.57 9.18 -0.81
C ALA A 84 7.08 9.42 -0.53
N ASP A 85 6.19 9.06 -1.46
CA ASP A 85 4.74 9.15 -1.28
C ASP A 85 4.25 8.25 -0.13
N LYS A 86 4.78 7.04 -0.03
CA LYS A 86 4.49 6.14 1.09
C LYS A 86 4.94 6.74 2.42
N PHE A 87 6.14 7.31 2.47
CA PHE A 87 6.64 8.01 3.67
C PHE A 87 5.74 9.20 4.02
N MET A 88 5.31 10.00 3.04
CA MET A 88 4.40 11.12 3.27
C MET A 88 3.08 10.69 3.89
N GLY A 89 2.48 9.60 3.40
CA GLY A 89 1.26 9.04 3.98
C GLY A 89 1.44 8.60 5.44
N CYS A 90 2.58 8.00 5.78
CA CYS A 90 2.92 7.64 7.17
C CYS A 90 3.13 8.88 8.05
N ALA A 91 3.82 9.89 7.53
CA ALA A 91 4.10 11.13 8.25
C ALA A 91 2.82 11.93 8.52
N GLU A 92 1.91 11.99 7.55
CA GLU A 92 0.59 12.59 7.68
C GLU A 92 -0.23 11.89 8.77
N PHE A 93 -0.27 10.56 8.75
CA PHE A 93 -0.94 9.77 9.77
C PHE A 93 -0.35 10.01 11.16
N ALA A 94 0.97 10.12 11.27
CA ALA A 94 1.68 10.46 12.50
C ALA A 94 1.58 11.95 12.89
N LYS A 95 0.87 12.77 12.12
CA LYS A 95 0.71 14.23 12.30
C LYS A 95 2.04 14.98 12.32
N TRP A 96 3.00 14.53 11.54
CA TRP A 96 4.27 15.26 11.40
C TRP A 96 4.09 16.52 10.56
N PRO A 97 4.79 17.63 10.89
CA PRO A 97 4.75 18.84 10.08
C PRO A 97 5.19 18.56 8.64
N LEU A 98 4.41 19.03 7.67
CA LEU A 98 4.65 18.83 6.24
C LEU A 98 6.07 19.25 5.82
N ASN A 99 6.54 20.41 6.33
CA ASN A 99 7.87 20.91 6.02
C ASN A 99 8.99 20.00 6.57
N LYS A 100 8.81 19.41 7.74
CA LYS A 100 9.72 18.40 8.32
C LYS A 100 9.82 17.18 7.41
N SER A 101 8.69 16.66 6.98
CA SER A 101 8.59 15.48 6.11
C SER A 101 9.24 15.73 4.74
N LYS A 102 8.95 16.86 4.10
CA LYS A 102 9.58 17.26 2.83
C LYS A 102 11.10 17.41 2.95
N LYS A 103 11.58 17.97 4.07
CA LYS A 103 13.03 18.12 4.34
C LYS A 103 13.72 16.77 4.47
N ILE A 104 13.09 15.80 5.14
CA ILE A 104 13.60 14.43 5.26
C ILE A 104 13.71 13.76 3.88
N ILE A 105 12.66 13.83 3.07
CA ILE A 105 12.68 13.30 1.70
C ILE A 105 13.83 13.89 0.89
N ASN A 106 14.00 15.22 0.93
CA ASN A 106 15.06 15.88 0.17
C ASN A 106 16.47 15.48 0.65
N ILE A 107 16.67 15.34 1.96
CA ILE A 107 17.94 14.87 2.52
C ILE A 107 18.25 13.45 2.06
N ILE A 108 17.26 12.55 2.12
CA ILE A 108 17.45 11.15 1.70
C ILE A 108 17.70 11.06 0.18
N LYS A 109 17.02 11.88 -0.63
CA LYS A 109 17.24 11.94 -2.08
C LYS A 109 18.68 12.31 -2.45
N ASN A 110 19.34 13.11 -1.61
CA ASN A 110 20.70 13.61 -1.84
C ASN A 110 21.66 13.11 -0.75
N LEU A 111 21.45 11.90 -0.24
CA LEU A 111 22.16 11.38 0.92
C LEU A 111 23.68 11.30 0.68
N ASP A 112 24.09 11.03 -0.54
CA ASP A 112 25.48 11.03 -1.02
C ASP A 112 26.19 12.38 -0.85
N LYS A 113 25.43 13.50 -0.82
CA LYS A 113 25.93 14.87 -0.67
C LYS A 113 25.86 15.38 0.76
N VAL A 114 25.29 14.60 1.69
CA VAL A 114 25.09 15.00 3.07
C VAL A 114 26.39 14.84 3.87
N LYS A 115 27.02 15.95 4.24
CA LYS A 115 28.27 15.96 5.01
C LYS A 115 28.12 15.44 6.45
N ASN A 116 26.94 15.56 7.06
CA ASN A 116 26.70 15.20 8.44
C ASN A 116 25.31 14.56 8.62
N ILE A 117 25.31 13.26 8.80
CA ILE A 117 24.07 12.46 8.97
C ILE A 117 23.28 12.80 10.25
N LYS A 118 23.90 13.43 11.25
CA LYS A 118 23.21 13.86 12.48
C LYS A 118 22.03 14.79 12.20
N ILE A 119 22.03 15.49 11.05
CA ILE A 119 20.90 16.33 10.63
C ILE A 119 19.65 15.47 10.43
N LEU A 120 19.80 14.30 9.79
CA LEU A 120 18.68 13.38 9.57
C LEU A 120 18.19 12.78 10.88
N SER A 121 19.11 12.34 11.76
CA SER A 121 18.76 11.78 13.07
C SER A 121 17.96 12.79 13.92
N LYS A 122 18.38 14.08 13.94
CA LYS A 122 17.63 15.15 14.62
C LYS A 122 16.24 15.39 14.04
N LEU A 123 16.08 15.25 12.73
CA LEU A 123 14.76 15.37 12.09
C LEU A 123 13.86 14.17 12.36
N LEU A 124 14.41 12.98 12.54
CA LEU A 124 13.66 11.75 12.83
C LEU A 124 13.31 11.60 14.32
N SER A 125 14.02 12.29 15.21
CA SER A 125 13.65 12.34 16.63
C SER A 125 12.36 13.13 16.85
N LYS A 126 11.63 12.77 17.92
CA LYS A 126 10.44 13.49 18.39
C LYS A 126 10.84 14.83 19.01
#